data_98e0075e0090ce96a4c26e553ca77955
#
_entry.id   98e0075e0090ce96a4c26e553ca77955
#
_cell.length_a   1.000
_cell.length_b   1.000
_cell.length_c   1.000
_cell.angle_alpha   90.00
_cell.angle_beta   90.00
_cell.angle_gamma   90.00
#
_symmetry.space_group_name_H-M   'P 1'
#
loop_
_entity.id
_entity.type
_entity.pdbx_description
1 polymer ?
#
loop_
_entity_poly.entity_id
_entity_poly.type
_entity_poly.pdbx_seq_one_letter_code
_entity_poly.pdbx_strand_id
1 'polypeptide(L)'
;MWAYNSIFYQIYPIGFCGAPVHNDGVCVPRIRKLMDWSEYLQTLGVDSILLNPIFESDNHGYDTRDFKTIDCRLGTNEDFKEVCEDLHKHNVKIVLDGVFNHVGRGFWAFKDVQEKKWDSPYKDWFHISFDGNSCYDDGFWYEGWEGHFELVKLNLQNPAVVDYLMECVKYWIDEFDIDGLRLDVAYSLDHNFMRRLRSYTQELKPDFALIGEVLFGDYNIIVNDEMLHSCTNYECYKGLYSSFNCMNMFEIAHSLHRQFGSDQWCIYRGKHLMTFVDNHDVTRLASILTNKKHIPLAYGLLMGMPGIPCLYYGSEWAEPGEKAPDNDYALRPCFEEPKPNELTEFIKKLIRVRQGSDALCNGAYKNVVIQNHQLVFERCSEKERVIVAINAADYPYTANAGELNGTAADLLTGETVTMNGQLELKPYSVQLSLIPISEPTRPLYIS
;
A
#
# COMPACT_ATOMS: atom_id res chain seq x y z
N MET A 1 -5.03 -15.90 -1.09
CA MET A 1 -4.80 -14.75 -0.17
C MET A 1 -5.75 -13.63 -0.57
N TRP A 2 -6.65 -13.22 0.33
CA TRP A 2 -7.67 -12.19 0.06
C TRP A 2 -7.06 -10.86 -0.41
N ALA A 3 -5.93 -10.45 0.18
CA ALA A 3 -5.28 -9.18 -0.12
C ALA A 3 -4.89 -8.99 -1.60
N TYR A 4 -4.71 -10.08 -2.35
CA TYR A 4 -4.30 -10.00 -3.76
C TYR A 4 -5.37 -9.37 -4.67
N ASN A 5 -6.64 -9.51 -4.31
CA ASN A 5 -7.77 -8.99 -5.08
C ASN A 5 -8.39 -7.74 -4.44
N SER A 6 -7.84 -7.28 -3.31
CA SER A 6 -8.37 -6.15 -2.56
C SER A 6 -7.98 -4.79 -3.14
N ILE A 7 -8.80 -3.81 -2.85
CA ILE A 7 -8.51 -2.39 -3.02
C ILE A 7 -8.29 -1.81 -1.64
N PHE A 8 -7.07 -1.38 -1.37
CA PHE A 8 -6.69 -0.79 -0.10
C PHE A 8 -6.95 0.71 -0.04
N TYR A 9 -7.26 1.18 1.15
CA TYR A 9 -7.34 2.60 1.49
C TYR A 9 -6.43 2.88 2.68
N GLN A 10 -5.37 3.63 2.47
CA GLN A 10 -4.39 3.94 3.50
C GLN A 10 -4.75 5.23 4.22
N ILE A 11 -4.70 5.20 5.54
CA ILE A 11 -4.91 6.36 6.42
C ILE A 11 -3.74 6.49 7.38
N TYR A 12 -3.27 7.73 7.58
CA TYR A 12 -2.36 8.09 8.67
C TYR A 12 -3.19 8.68 9.84
N PRO A 13 -3.48 7.88 10.89
CA PRO A 13 -4.53 8.22 11.87
C PRO A 13 -4.27 9.47 12.67
N ILE A 14 -3.02 9.74 13.11
CA ILE A 14 -2.67 10.94 13.90
C ILE A 14 -3.05 12.21 13.11
N GLY A 15 -2.67 12.29 11.83
CA GLY A 15 -3.05 13.42 10.97
C GLY A 15 -4.54 13.42 10.64
N PHE A 16 -5.07 12.32 10.14
CA PHE A 16 -6.47 12.16 9.74
C PHE A 16 -7.46 12.55 10.86
N CYS A 17 -7.18 12.14 12.09
CA CYS A 17 -8.00 12.43 13.25
C CYS A 17 -7.75 13.83 13.86
N GLY A 18 -6.82 14.62 13.33
CA GLY A 18 -6.47 15.94 13.85
C GLY A 18 -5.85 15.87 15.24
N ALA A 19 -5.13 14.80 15.55
CA ALA A 19 -4.41 14.65 16.80
C ALA A 19 -3.17 15.57 16.84
N PRO A 20 -2.75 16.06 18.03
CA PRO A 20 -1.52 16.85 18.15
C PRO A 20 -0.30 16.07 17.65
N VAL A 21 0.67 16.77 17.04
CA VAL A 21 1.89 16.14 16.55
C VAL A 21 2.72 15.54 17.69
N HIS A 22 2.88 16.30 18.78
CA HIS A 22 3.54 15.81 20.00
C HIS A 22 2.50 15.22 20.93
N ASN A 23 2.83 14.09 21.54
CA ASN A 23 1.95 13.45 22.51
C ASN A 23 1.86 14.31 23.76
N ASP A 24 0.68 14.85 24.01
CA ASP A 24 0.36 15.72 25.14
C ASP A 24 -0.17 14.95 26.37
N GLY A 25 -0.30 13.63 26.27
CA GLY A 25 -0.83 12.76 27.31
C GLY A 25 -2.35 12.89 27.53
N VAL A 26 -3.05 13.61 26.65
CA VAL A 26 -4.50 13.82 26.77
C VAL A 26 -5.26 12.77 25.96
N CYS A 27 -6.00 11.92 26.66
CA CYS A 27 -6.81 10.89 26.00
C CYS A 27 -8.10 11.49 25.43
N VAL A 28 -8.25 11.41 24.09
CA VAL A 28 -9.45 11.84 23.36
C VAL A 28 -9.80 10.81 22.32
N PRO A 29 -11.05 10.33 22.22
CA PRO A 29 -11.45 9.22 21.35
C PRO A 29 -11.56 9.64 19.87
N ARG A 30 -10.49 10.25 19.33
CA ARG A 30 -10.47 10.77 17.96
C ARG A 30 -10.53 9.67 16.90
N ILE A 31 -10.05 8.45 17.23
CA ILE A 31 -10.06 7.30 16.30
C ILE A 31 -11.48 6.90 15.88
N ARG A 32 -12.50 7.19 16.72
CA ARG A 32 -13.91 6.93 16.41
C ARG A 32 -14.40 7.64 15.15
N LYS A 33 -13.71 8.68 14.70
CA LYS A 33 -13.96 9.36 13.41
C LYS A 33 -13.94 8.38 12.22
N LEU A 34 -13.20 7.29 12.31
CA LEU A 34 -13.18 6.26 11.25
C LEU A 34 -14.55 5.62 11.03
N MET A 35 -15.40 5.52 12.08
CA MET A 35 -16.76 4.98 11.94
C MET A 35 -17.65 5.91 11.07
N ASP A 36 -17.46 7.22 11.16
CA ASP A 36 -18.18 8.18 10.31
C ASP A 36 -17.81 8.06 8.83
N TRP A 37 -16.68 7.39 8.54
CA TRP A 37 -16.17 7.16 7.19
C TRP A 37 -16.49 5.77 6.63
N SER A 38 -16.99 4.84 7.45
CA SER A 38 -17.19 3.44 7.04
C SER A 38 -18.16 3.30 5.86
N GLU A 39 -19.27 4.04 5.85
CA GLU A 39 -20.22 4.07 4.71
C GLU A 39 -19.59 4.68 3.45
N TYR A 40 -18.78 5.72 3.61
CA TYR A 40 -18.04 6.32 2.49
C TYR A 40 -17.06 5.32 1.88
N LEU A 41 -16.25 4.64 2.69
CA LEU A 41 -15.31 3.62 2.24
C LEU A 41 -16.01 2.49 1.48
N GLN A 42 -17.10 1.98 2.03
CA GLN A 42 -17.92 0.97 1.35
C GLN A 42 -18.48 1.49 0.02
N THR A 43 -18.96 2.74 -0.02
CA THR A 43 -19.51 3.37 -1.23
C THR A 43 -18.42 3.63 -2.28
N LEU A 44 -17.22 3.99 -1.85
CA LEU A 44 -16.04 4.13 -2.71
C LEU A 44 -15.66 2.79 -3.36
N GLY A 45 -15.97 1.68 -2.68
CA GLY A 45 -15.71 0.32 -3.14
C GLY A 45 -14.38 -0.26 -2.64
N VAL A 46 -13.75 0.37 -1.65
CA VAL A 46 -12.60 -0.22 -0.97
C VAL A 46 -13.05 -1.32 -0.02
N ASP A 47 -12.27 -2.35 0.09
CA ASP A 47 -12.55 -3.52 0.92
C ASP A 47 -11.50 -3.77 2.00
N SER A 48 -10.50 -2.91 2.09
CA SER A 48 -9.42 -3.03 3.07
C SER A 48 -8.88 -1.66 3.45
N ILE A 49 -8.64 -1.46 4.74
CA ILE A 49 -7.98 -0.26 5.26
C ILE A 49 -6.58 -0.62 5.75
N LEU A 50 -5.60 0.23 5.42
CA LEU A 50 -4.26 0.18 5.99
C LEU A 50 -4.09 1.39 6.90
N LEU A 51 -3.96 1.14 8.20
CA LEU A 51 -3.73 2.18 9.19
C LEU A 51 -2.23 2.27 9.50
N ASN A 52 -1.63 3.43 9.21
CA ASN A 52 -0.31 3.77 9.72
C ASN A 52 -0.32 3.79 11.25
N PRO A 53 0.83 3.90 11.96
CA PRO A 53 0.91 3.57 13.37
C PRO A 53 -0.17 4.20 14.25
N ILE A 54 -0.76 3.39 15.13
CA ILE A 54 -1.85 3.77 16.03
C ILE A 54 -1.50 3.57 17.50
N PHE A 55 -0.35 2.95 17.79
CA PHE A 55 0.05 2.62 19.17
C PHE A 55 0.74 3.80 19.85
N GLU A 56 0.74 3.78 21.19
CA GLU A 56 1.28 4.85 22.02
C GLU A 56 2.70 5.22 21.60
N SER A 57 2.92 6.50 21.30
CA SER A 57 4.15 7.03 20.72
C SER A 57 4.50 8.42 21.24
N ASP A 58 5.74 8.86 21.02
CA ASP A 58 6.17 10.21 21.40
C ASP A 58 5.63 11.29 20.46
N ASN A 59 5.67 11.04 19.12
CA ASN A 59 5.36 12.03 18.12
C ASN A 59 4.55 11.47 16.94
N HIS A 60 5.22 10.84 15.98
CA HIS A 60 4.67 10.51 14.66
C HIS A 60 4.14 9.07 14.54
N GLY A 61 4.10 8.33 15.66
CA GLY A 61 3.62 6.95 15.65
C GLY A 61 4.70 5.90 15.38
N TYR A 62 5.75 6.23 14.61
CA TYR A 62 6.87 5.33 14.36
C TYR A 62 7.86 5.27 15.54
N ASP A 63 7.75 6.16 16.49
CA ASP A 63 8.49 6.21 17.76
C ASP A 63 7.67 5.60 18.91
N THR A 64 7.33 4.32 18.76
CA THR A 64 6.44 3.56 19.66
C THR A 64 6.98 3.50 21.08
N ARG A 65 6.12 3.78 22.07
CA ARG A 65 6.36 3.60 23.51
C ARG A 65 5.79 2.30 24.06
N ASP A 66 4.62 1.90 23.57
CA ASP A 66 3.91 0.70 24.00
C ASP A 66 3.13 0.12 22.81
N PHE A 67 3.37 -1.14 22.50
CA PHE A 67 2.70 -1.85 21.40
C PHE A 67 1.30 -2.39 21.77
N LYS A 68 0.90 -2.36 23.03
CA LYS A 68 -0.40 -2.90 23.49
C LYS A 68 -1.42 -1.83 23.83
N THR A 69 -1.04 -0.57 23.82
CA THR A 69 -1.90 0.58 24.15
C THR A 69 -2.08 1.45 22.92
N ILE A 70 -3.32 1.78 22.58
CA ILE A 70 -3.63 2.76 21.54
C ILE A 70 -3.12 4.13 22.00
N ASP A 71 -2.54 4.91 21.07
CA ASP A 71 -2.06 6.25 21.36
C ASP A 71 -3.17 7.10 21.99
N CYS A 72 -2.91 7.66 23.17
CA CYS A 72 -3.91 8.40 23.93
C CYS A 72 -4.49 9.57 23.14
N ARG A 73 -3.73 10.16 22.21
CA ARG A 73 -4.23 11.20 21.31
C ARG A 73 -5.32 10.68 20.36
N LEU A 74 -5.37 9.39 20.10
CA LEU A 74 -6.36 8.72 19.26
C LEU A 74 -7.53 8.14 20.07
N GLY A 75 -7.29 7.70 21.30
CA GLY A 75 -8.30 7.14 22.18
C GLY A 75 -7.82 6.00 23.04
N THR A 76 -8.71 5.08 23.35
CA THR A 76 -8.45 3.87 24.12
C THR A 76 -8.49 2.61 23.25
N ASN A 77 -8.08 1.48 23.82
CA ASN A 77 -8.20 0.17 23.15
C ASN A 77 -9.67 -0.16 22.87
N GLU A 78 -10.58 0.20 23.75
CA GLU A 78 -12.03 0.02 23.59
C GLU A 78 -12.55 0.86 22.42
N ASP A 79 -12.10 2.12 22.28
CA ASP A 79 -12.48 2.97 21.16
C ASP A 79 -12.06 2.35 19.84
N PHE A 80 -10.82 1.83 19.76
CA PHE A 80 -10.33 1.19 18.54
C PHE A 80 -11.02 -0.15 18.24
N LYS A 81 -11.34 -0.93 19.28
CA LYS A 81 -12.13 -2.16 19.12
C LYS A 81 -13.48 -1.89 18.48
N GLU A 82 -14.21 -0.87 18.95
CA GLU A 82 -15.48 -0.46 18.35
C GLU A 82 -15.33 -0.04 16.90
N VAL A 83 -14.24 0.67 16.55
CA VAL A 83 -13.89 1.00 15.16
C VAL A 83 -13.68 -0.24 14.31
N CYS A 84 -12.94 -1.24 14.81
CA CYS A 84 -12.72 -2.49 14.10
C CYS A 84 -14.01 -3.26 13.86
N GLU A 85 -14.87 -3.36 14.88
CA GLU A 85 -16.19 -4.00 14.75
C GLU A 85 -17.06 -3.29 13.70
N ASP A 86 -17.03 -1.96 13.65
CA ASP A 86 -17.79 -1.19 12.69
C ASP A 86 -17.27 -1.37 11.26
N LEU A 87 -15.96 -1.31 11.05
CA LEU A 87 -15.34 -1.56 9.74
C LEU A 87 -15.67 -2.98 9.23
N HIS A 88 -15.59 -3.99 10.08
CA HIS A 88 -15.95 -5.36 9.72
C HIS A 88 -17.44 -5.50 9.35
N LYS A 89 -18.36 -4.80 10.03
CA LYS A 89 -19.79 -4.76 9.64
C LYS A 89 -20.00 -4.18 8.24
N HIS A 90 -19.11 -3.29 7.79
CA HIS A 90 -19.09 -2.73 6.44
C HIS A 90 -18.26 -3.56 5.45
N ASN A 91 -17.82 -4.77 5.83
CA ASN A 91 -16.96 -5.67 5.05
C ASN A 91 -15.59 -5.07 4.67
N VAL A 92 -15.05 -4.21 5.52
CA VAL A 92 -13.71 -3.63 5.36
C VAL A 92 -12.74 -4.37 6.27
N LYS A 93 -11.71 -4.96 5.68
CA LYS A 93 -10.61 -5.63 6.38
C LYS A 93 -9.60 -4.63 6.94
N ILE A 94 -8.94 -5.00 8.02
CA ILE A 94 -8.06 -4.09 8.78
C ILE A 94 -6.63 -4.60 8.76
N VAL A 95 -5.73 -3.76 8.24
CA VAL A 95 -4.28 -3.99 8.24
C VAL A 95 -3.63 -2.88 9.06
N LEU A 96 -2.83 -3.25 10.06
CA LEU A 96 -2.09 -2.31 10.89
C LEU A 96 -0.63 -2.18 10.45
N ASP A 97 -0.03 -1.05 10.78
CA ASP A 97 1.41 -0.84 10.63
C ASP A 97 2.18 -1.49 11.79
N GLY A 98 3.03 -2.44 11.48
CA GLY A 98 3.92 -3.14 12.40
C GLY A 98 5.31 -2.52 12.38
N VAL A 99 5.59 -1.64 13.34
CA VAL A 99 6.89 -0.97 13.49
C VAL A 99 7.80 -1.81 14.36
N PHE A 100 8.47 -2.82 13.78
CA PHE A 100 9.25 -3.80 14.54
C PHE A 100 10.76 -3.62 14.44
N ASN A 101 11.25 -2.74 13.56
CA ASN A 101 12.68 -2.48 13.44
C ASN A 101 13.23 -1.63 14.59
N HIS A 102 12.43 -0.70 15.11
CA HIS A 102 12.82 0.28 16.10
C HIS A 102 11.65 0.69 16.98
N VAL A 103 11.97 1.40 18.07
CA VAL A 103 11.01 1.98 19.03
C VAL A 103 11.43 3.40 19.37
N GLY A 104 10.53 4.18 19.96
CA GLY A 104 10.84 5.49 20.51
C GLY A 104 11.72 5.40 21.75
N ARG A 105 12.38 6.50 22.10
CA ARG A 105 13.17 6.60 23.34
C ARG A 105 12.30 6.50 24.61
N GLY A 106 11.00 6.72 24.46
CA GLY A 106 9.99 6.52 25.51
C GLY A 106 9.59 5.06 25.74
N PHE A 107 10.05 4.11 24.93
CA PHE A 107 9.72 2.69 25.08
C PHE A 107 10.15 2.16 26.45
N TRP A 108 9.26 1.46 27.14
CA TRP A 108 9.44 1.08 28.54
C TRP A 108 10.73 0.29 28.84
N ALA A 109 11.12 -0.64 27.95
CA ALA A 109 12.35 -1.41 28.12
C ALA A 109 13.61 -0.54 27.90
N PHE A 110 13.54 0.45 26.98
CA PHE A 110 14.64 1.38 26.78
C PHE A 110 14.79 2.37 27.94
N LYS A 111 13.65 2.81 28.53
CA LYS A 111 13.64 3.59 29.77
C LYS A 111 14.37 2.88 30.91
N ASP A 112 14.09 1.59 31.09
CA ASP A 112 14.81 0.79 32.10
C ASP A 112 16.32 0.76 31.84
N VAL A 113 16.75 0.64 30.57
CA VAL A 113 18.18 0.74 30.19
C VAL A 113 18.74 2.13 30.49
N GLN A 114 18.01 3.20 30.21
CA GLN A 114 18.46 4.56 30.52
C GLN A 114 18.68 4.76 32.03
N GLU A 115 17.85 4.14 32.87
CA GLU A 115 17.96 4.23 34.33
C GLU A 115 19.04 3.32 34.91
N LYS A 116 19.04 2.02 34.55
CA LYS A 116 19.86 0.98 35.17
C LYS A 116 21.15 0.68 34.42
N LYS A 117 21.29 1.19 33.20
CA LYS A 117 22.49 0.99 32.36
C LYS A 117 22.81 -0.50 32.20
N TRP A 118 24.06 -0.89 32.60
CA TRP A 118 24.52 -2.26 32.52
C TRP A 118 23.67 -3.28 33.31
N ASP A 119 23.03 -2.84 34.38
CA ASP A 119 22.25 -3.70 35.28
C ASP A 119 20.81 -3.93 34.75
N SER A 120 20.43 -3.28 33.65
CA SER A 120 19.10 -3.51 33.03
C SER A 120 19.02 -4.92 32.43
N PRO A 121 17.92 -5.67 32.69
CA PRO A 121 17.66 -6.94 32.03
C PRO A 121 17.34 -6.80 30.55
N TYR A 122 17.06 -5.58 30.09
CA TYR A 122 16.64 -5.27 28.71
C TYR A 122 17.78 -4.71 27.85
N LYS A 123 19.04 -4.60 28.36
CA LYS A 123 20.15 -4.05 27.58
C LYS A 123 20.40 -4.80 26.26
N ASP A 124 20.20 -6.11 26.25
CA ASP A 124 20.38 -6.96 25.05
C ASP A 124 19.18 -6.95 24.10
N TRP A 125 18.13 -6.20 24.44
CA TRP A 125 17.00 -5.95 23.54
C TRP A 125 17.34 -4.97 22.44
N PHE A 126 18.42 -4.24 22.60
CA PHE A 126 18.93 -3.21 21.71
C PHE A 126 20.40 -3.48 21.37
N HIS A 127 20.92 -2.80 20.36
CA HIS A 127 22.34 -2.85 20.02
C HIS A 127 23.06 -1.73 20.77
N ILE A 128 23.60 -2.03 21.98
CA ILE A 128 24.18 -1.06 22.91
C ILE A 128 25.68 -1.28 23.07
N SER A 129 26.44 -0.20 23.18
CA SER A 129 27.85 -0.18 23.62
C SER A 129 28.02 0.76 24.81
N PHE A 130 28.50 0.22 25.92
CA PHE A 130 28.79 1.00 27.14
C PHE A 130 30.17 1.69 27.10
N ASP A 131 30.94 1.46 26.04
CA ASP A 131 32.24 2.15 25.81
C ASP A 131 32.04 3.49 25.05
N GLY A 132 30.83 3.81 24.64
CA GLY A 132 30.46 5.01 23.87
C GLY A 132 29.42 5.86 24.58
N ASN A 133 28.95 6.90 23.87
CA ASN A 133 27.87 7.75 24.32
C ASN A 133 26.94 8.10 23.15
N SER A 134 25.67 8.36 23.42
CA SER A 134 24.72 8.84 22.43
C SER A 134 24.74 10.37 22.31
N CYS A 135 24.09 10.91 21.28
CA CYS A 135 23.88 12.35 21.15
C CYS A 135 22.97 12.94 22.25
N TYR A 136 22.30 12.10 23.03
CA TYR A 136 21.45 12.48 24.17
C TYR A 136 22.16 12.39 25.52
N ASP A 137 23.47 12.12 25.53
CA ASP A 137 24.28 11.98 26.75
C ASP A 137 23.78 10.87 27.69
N ASP A 138 23.38 9.73 27.13
CA ASP A 138 22.85 8.60 27.91
C ASP A 138 23.90 7.87 28.73
N GLY A 139 25.20 8.12 28.50
CA GLY A 139 26.31 7.37 29.09
C GLY A 139 26.53 5.98 28.47
N PHE A 140 25.92 5.73 27.33
CA PHE A 140 26.17 4.60 26.45
C PHE A 140 25.77 4.97 25.01
N TRP A 141 26.36 4.27 24.04
CA TRP A 141 25.97 4.35 22.62
C TRP A 141 24.97 3.25 22.31
N TYR A 142 24.05 3.52 21.36
CA TYR A 142 23.13 2.53 20.80
C TYR A 142 22.91 2.77 19.32
N GLU A 143 22.50 1.72 18.59
CA GLU A 143 22.14 1.83 17.19
C GLU A 143 20.74 2.43 17.04
N GLY A 144 20.61 3.53 16.26
CA GLY A 144 19.35 4.07 15.79
C GLY A 144 19.08 3.64 14.34
N TRP A 145 17.83 3.75 13.90
CA TRP A 145 17.48 3.48 12.52
C TRP A 145 18.13 4.52 11.59
N GLU A 146 19.00 4.05 10.69
CA GLU A 146 19.74 4.88 9.71
C GLU A 146 20.40 6.15 10.30
N GLY A 147 20.83 6.10 11.55
CA GLY A 147 21.47 7.22 12.26
C GLY A 147 20.48 8.12 13.02
N HIS A 148 19.19 7.84 12.98
CA HIS A 148 18.15 8.49 13.76
C HIS A 148 18.12 7.94 15.19
N PHE A 149 18.77 8.62 16.13
CA PHE A 149 18.87 8.17 17.51
C PHE A 149 17.56 8.27 18.31
N GLU A 150 16.59 9.03 17.83
CA GLU A 150 15.20 9.04 18.35
C GLU A 150 14.47 7.72 18.11
N LEU A 151 14.92 6.93 17.13
CA LEU A 151 14.36 5.63 16.73
C LEU A 151 15.34 4.52 17.08
N VAL A 152 15.19 3.99 18.30
CA VAL A 152 16.11 3.01 18.91
C VAL A 152 15.91 1.64 18.28
N LYS A 153 16.92 1.10 17.63
CA LYS A 153 16.85 -0.18 16.92
C LYS A 153 16.69 -1.36 17.87
N LEU A 154 15.69 -2.22 17.60
CA LEU A 154 15.47 -3.47 18.32
C LEU A 154 16.41 -4.57 17.83
N ASN A 155 16.89 -5.40 18.76
CA ASN A 155 17.66 -6.60 18.45
C ASN A 155 16.72 -7.78 18.13
N LEU A 156 16.31 -7.91 16.87
CA LEU A 156 15.42 -8.99 16.41
C LEU A 156 16.08 -10.39 16.39
N GLN A 157 17.35 -10.50 16.76
CA GLN A 157 18.03 -11.78 16.99
C GLN A 157 17.89 -12.24 18.45
N ASN A 158 17.46 -11.36 19.36
CA ASN A 158 17.19 -11.71 20.73
C ASN A 158 15.81 -12.41 20.85
N PRO A 159 15.76 -13.68 21.30
CA PRO A 159 14.50 -14.41 21.41
C PRO A 159 13.44 -13.73 22.29
N ALA A 160 13.85 -13.06 23.37
CA ALA A 160 12.93 -12.36 24.27
C ALA A 160 12.24 -11.17 23.58
N VAL A 161 12.95 -10.45 22.71
CA VAL A 161 12.38 -9.38 21.89
C VAL A 161 11.38 -9.96 20.91
N VAL A 162 11.75 -11.04 20.22
CA VAL A 162 10.88 -11.70 19.23
C VAL A 162 9.62 -12.24 19.92
N ASP A 163 9.75 -12.92 21.07
CA ASP A 163 8.61 -13.45 21.84
C ASP A 163 7.67 -12.31 22.27
N TYR A 164 8.20 -11.21 22.78
CA TYR A 164 7.41 -10.04 23.17
C TYR A 164 6.63 -9.47 21.96
N LEU A 165 7.26 -9.31 20.81
CA LEU A 165 6.59 -8.80 19.61
C LEU A 165 5.51 -9.79 19.10
N MET A 166 5.75 -11.10 19.16
CA MET A 166 4.74 -12.11 18.82
C MET A 166 3.54 -12.04 19.76
N GLU A 167 3.75 -11.83 21.07
CA GLU A 167 2.67 -11.61 22.02
C GLU A 167 1.86 -10.32 21.72
N CYS A 168 2.53 -9.25 21.26
CA CYS A 168 1.83 -8.06 20.84
C CYS A 168 0.95 -8.32 19.61
N VAL A 169 1.48 -9.00 18.60
CA VAL A 169 0.70 -9.37 17.39
C VAL A 169 -0.49 -10.28 17.75
N LYS A 170 -0.28 -11.25 18.63
CA LYS A 170 -1.39 -12.09 19.12
C LYS A 170 -2.45 -11.25 19.81
N TYR A 171 -2.03 -10.31 20.69
CA TYR A 171 -2.94 -9.40 21.36
C TYR A 171 -3.78 -8.57 20.36
N TRP A 172 -3.16 -8.05 19.29
CA TRP A 172 -3.88 -7.30 18.26
C TRP A 172 -4.90 -8.15 17.48
N ILE A 173 -4.55 -9.42 17.21
CA ILE A 173 -5.48 -10.37 16.58
C ILE A 173 -6.64 -10.71 17.52
N ASP A 174 -6.36 -11.03 18.78
CA ASP A 174 -7.36 -11.45 19.74
C ASP A 174 -8.30 -10.29 20.15
N GLU A 175 -7.77 -9.08 20.31
CA GLU A 175 -8.52 -7.94 20.84
C GLU A 175 -9.21 -7.13 19.75
N PHE A 176 -8.56 -6.94 18.60
CA PHE A 176 -9.05 -6.08 17.53
C PHE A 176 -9.47 -6.85 16.27
N ASP A 177 -9.27 -8.16 16.24
CA ASP A 177 -9.55 -9.03 15.07
C ASP A 177 -8.93 -8.55 13.75
N ILE A 178 -7.75 -7.94 13.80
CA ILE A 178 -7.08 -7.43 12.59
C ILE A 178 -6.80 -8.52 11.56
N ASP A 179 -6.78 -8.16 10.27
CA ASP A 179 -6.66 -9.08 9.15
C ASP A 179 -5.25 -9.15 8.54
N GLY A 180 -4.35 -8.27 8.96
CA GLY A 180 -2.99 -8.26 8.45
C GLY A 180 -2.10 -7.18 9.05
N LEU A 181 -0.84 -7.20 8.64
CA LEU A 181 0.16 -6.19 8.97
C LEU A 181 0.85 -5.66 7.72
N ARG A 182 1.12 -4.36 7.71
CA ARG A 182 2.17 -3.75 6.88
C ARG A 182 3.41 -3.64 7.76
N LEU A 183 4.53 -4.18 7.34
CA LEU A 183 5.79 -4.11 8.10
C LEU A 183 6.58 -2.90 7.65
N ASP A 184 6.76 -1.97 8.57
CA ASP A 184 7.60 -0.79 8.40
C ASP A 184 9.06 -1.21 8.13
N VAL A 185 9.73 -0.51 7.22
CA VAL A 185 11.11 -0.76 6.79
C VAL A 185 11.48 -2.25 6.67
N ALA A 186 10.64 -3.03 6.00
CA ALA A 186 10.77 -4.48 5.92
C ALA A 186 12.12 -4.95 5.34
N TYR A 187 12.79 -4.12 4.53
CA TYR A 187 14.13 -4.37 4.01
C TYR A 187 15.22 -4.40 5.11
N SER A 188 14.95 -3.85 6.30
CA SER A 188 15.87 -3.82 7.46
C SER A 188 15.57 -4.91 8.50
N LEU A 189 14.44 -5.63 8.38
CA LEU A 189 14.03 -6.64 9.35
C LEU A 189 14.86 -7.93 9.20
N ASP A 190 15.10 -8.60 10.33
CA ASP A 190 15.71 -9.92 10.35
C ASP A 190 14.81 -10.96 9.63
N HIS A 191 15.40 -11.76 8.73
CA HIS A 191 14.65 -12.72 7.94
C HIS A 191 14.04 -13.86 8.78
N ASN A 192 14.71 -14.27 9.87
CA ASN A 192 14.18 -15.31 10.75
C ASN A 192 13.00 -14.78 11.57
N PHE A 193 13.06 -13.49 11.96
CA PHE A 193 11.91 -12.81 12.54
C PHE A 193 10.71 -12.84 11.58
N MET A 194 10.89 -12.47 10.31
CA MET A 194 9.81 -12.49 9.32
C MET A 194 9.24 -13.90 9.09
N ARG A 195 10.11 -14.94 9.01
CA ARG A 195 9.65 -16.34 8.90
C ARG A 195 8.82 -16.77 10.12
N ARG A 196 9.30 -16.42 11.32
CA ARG A 196 8.58 -16.73 12.55
C ARG A 196 7.25 -15.98 12.63
N LEU A 197 7.22 -14.70 12.27
CA LEU A 197 5.99 -13.90 12.20
C LEU A 197 4.99 -14.53 11.21
N ARG A 198 5.47 -14.95 10.04
CA ARG A 198 4.64 -15.62 9.02
C ARG A 198 4.00 -16.90 9.56
N SER A 199 4.79 -17.81 10.12
CA SER A 199 4.29 -19.06 10.66
C SER A 199 3.31 -18.80 11.81
N TYR A 200 3.68 -17.94 12.75
CA TYR A 200 2.89 -17.63 13.94
C TYR A 200 1.53 -17.01 13.59
N THR A 201 1.50 -16.03 12.69
CA THR A 201 0.24 -15.39 12.29
C THR A 201 -0.67 -16.34 11.52
N GLN A 202 -0.13 -17.25 10.70
CA GLN A 202 -0.91 -18.26 10.01
C GLN A 202 -1.53 -19.30 10.95
N GLU A 203 -0.87 -19.63 12.06
CA GLU A 203 -1.43 -20.51 13.10
C GLU A 203 -2.60 -19.83 13.82
N LEU A 204 -2.53 -18.51 14.05
CA LEU A 204 -3.59 -17.74 14.72
C LEU A 204 -4.77 -17.44 13.79
N LYS A 205 -4.48 -16.99 12.57
CA LYS A 205 -5.48 -16.59 11.56
C LYS A 205 -4.94 -16.97 10.17
N PRO A 206 -5.38 -18.11 9.58
CA PRO A 206 -4.79 -18.69 8.36
C PRO A 206 -4.68 -17.73 7.16
N ASP A 207 -5.61 -16.79 7.05
CA ASP A 207 -5.67 -15.81 5.96
C ASP A 207 -5.00 -14.47 6.32
N PHE A 208 -4.23 -14.41 7.40
CA PHE A 208 -3.58 -13.18 7.85
C PHE A 208 -2.57 -12.67 6.82
N ALA A 209 -2.73 -11.41 6.37
CA ALA A 209 -1.89 -10.80 5.34
C ALA A 209 -0.62 -10.15 5.93
N LEU A 210 0.52 -10.36 5.29
CA LEU A 210 1.78 -9.67 5.60
C LEU A 210 2.27 -8.93 4.36
N ILE A 211 2.40 -7.62 4.46
CA ILE A 211 2.83 -6.71 3.39
C ILE A 211 4.04 -5.94 3.90
N GLY A 212 5.15 -5.93 3.19
CA GLY A 212 6.35 -5.20 3.61
C GLY A 212 6.45 -3.84 2.95
N GLU A 213 6.96 -2.86 3.67
CA GLU A 213 7.48 -1.67 3.01
C GLU A 213 8.89 -1.94 2.50
N VAL A 214 9.08 -1.77 1.19
CA VAL A 214 10.38 -1.94 0.53
C VAL A 214 10.58 -0.80 -0.45
N LEU A 215 11.63 -0.01 -0.22
CA LEU A 215 11.93 1.15 -1.06
C LEU A 215 12.75 0.78 -2.29
N PHE A 216 13.63 -0.24 -2.17
CA PHE A 216 14.58 -0.64 -3.20
C PHE A 216 15.03 -2.11 -3.03
N GLY A 217 15.74 -2.62 -4.02
CA GLY A 217 16.32 -3.97 -3.98
C GLY A 217 15.49 -5.02 -4.70
N ASP A 218 15.84 -6.29 -4.48
CA ASP A 218 15.10 -7.42 -5.06
C ASP A 218 14.01 -7.89 -4.09
N TYR A 219 12.76 -7.65 -4.46
CA TYR A 219 11.59 -8.02 -3.65
C TYR A 219 11.45 -9.54 -3.45
N ASN A 220 12.04 -10.37 -4.32
CA ASN A 220 12.01 -11.83 -4.16
C ASN A 220 12.67 -12.31 -2.85
N ILE A 221 13.62 -11.53 -2.32
CA ILE A 221 14.32 -11.89 -1.09
C ILE A 221 13.33 -12.08 0.07
N ILE A 222 12.32 -11.22 0.17
CA ILE A 222 11.38 -11.22 1.29
C ILE A 222 9.92 -11.52 0.89
N VAL A 223 9.54 -11.31 -0.38
CA VAL A 223 8.21 -11.67 -0.90
C VAL A 223 8.26 -13.10 -1.44
N ASN A 224 7.94 -14.06 -0.59
CA ASN A 224 7.99 -15.49 -0.90
C ASN A 224 7.06 -16.28 0.05
N ASP A 225 7.00 -17.59 -0.11
CA ASP A 225 6.08 -18.44 0.66
C ASP A 225 6.43 -18.53 2.17
N GLU A 226 7.67 -18.19 2.56
CA GLU A 226 8.13 -18.27 3.94
C GLU A 226 8.01 -16.96 4.73
N MET A 227 7.98 -15.81 4.06
CA MET A 227 8.02 -14.49 4.68
C MET A 227 6.79 -13.66 4.34
N LEU A 228 6.87 -12.75 3.37
CA LEU A 228 5.80 -11.80 3.10
C LEU A 228 4.96 -12.20 1.89
N HIS A 229 3.68 -11.87 1.91
CA HIS A 229 2.77 -12.08 0.78
C HIS A 229 2.97 -11.03 -0.32
N SER A 230 3.33 -9.80 0.07
CA SER A 230 3.48 -8.65 -0.82
C SER A 230 4.46 -7.63 -0.23
N CYS A 231 4.85 -6.67 -1.05
CA CYS A 231 5.51 -5.45 -0.58
C CYS A 231 5.11 -4.25 -1.45
N THR A 232 5.44 -3.04 -0.98
CA THR A 232 5.24 -1.79 -1.71
C THR A 232 6.10 -1.73 -2.98
N ASN A 233 5.49 -1.32 -4.09
CA ASN A 233 6.15 -1.25 -5.41
C ASN A 233 6.59 0.19 -5.72
N TYR A 234 7.65 0.65 -5.07
CA TYR A 234 8.20 2.00 -5.28
C TYR A 234 8.79 2.22 -6.68
N GLU A 235 9.22 1.15 -7.37
CA GLU A 235 9.68 1.26 -8.75
C GLU A 235 8.53 1.70 -9.67
N CYS A 236 7.36 1.04 -9.57
CA CYS A 236 6.19 1.45 -10.34
C CYS A 236 5.63 2.80 -9.88
N TYR A 237 5.65 3.12 -8.58
CA TYR A 237 5.28 4.45 -8.08
C TYR A 237 6.05 5.56 -8.82
N LYS A 238 7.37 5.43 -8.92
CA LYS A 238 8.18 6.42 -9.66
C LYS A 238 7.71 6.52 -11.12
N GLY A 239 7.53 5.40 -11.80
CA GLY A 239 7.07 5.39 -13.19
C GLY A 239 5.67 5.98 -13.38
N LEU A 240 4.76 5.80 -12.40
CA LEU A 240 3.40 6.33 -12.44
C LEU A 240 3.31 7.86 -12.53
N TYR A 241 4.21 8.59 -11.88
CA TYR A 241 4.19 10.05 -12.00
C TYR A 241 5.19 10.58 -13.03
N SER A 242 6.39 9.99 -13.11
CA SER A 242 7.44 10.52 -13.99
C SER A 242 7.12 10.31 -15.46
N SER A 243 6.46 9.21 -15.83
CA SER A 243 6.04 8.96 -17.22
C SER A 243 5.09 10.05 -17.73
N PHE A 244 4.19 10.54 -16.89
CA PHE A 244 3.29 11.63 -17.24
C PHE A 244 4.01 12.98 -17.25
N ASN A 245 4.86 13.26 -16.28
CA ASN A 245 5.58 14.54 -16.21
C ASN A 245 6.61 14.71 -17.34
N CYS A 246 7.30 13.62 -17.69
CA CYS A 246 8.29 13.60 -18.77
C CYS A 246 7.68 13.30 -20.15
N MET A 247 6.35 13.03 -20.22
CA MET A 247 5.65 12.57 -21.42
C MET A 247 6.41 11.39 -22.08
N ASN A 248 6.72 10.39 -21.27
CA ASN A 248 7.51 9.22 -21.67
C ASN A 248 6.96 7.93 -21.07
N MET A 249 5.95 7.35 -21.73
CA MET A 249 5.31 6.10 -21.29
C MET A 249 6.23 4.87 -21.38
N PHE A 250 7.37 4.98 -22.04
CA PHE A 250 8.35 3.88 -22.07
C PHE A 250 8.90 3.56 -20.68
N GLU A 251 8.97 4.54 -19.78
CA GLU A 251 9.48 4.32 -18.41
C GLU A 251 8.60 3.34 -17.64
N ILE A 252 7.30 3.64 -17.49
CA ILE A 252 6.39 2.74 -16.75
C ILE A 252 6.16 1.42 -17.50
N ALA A 253 6.08 1.46 -18.84
CA ALA A 253 5.93 0.25 -19.66
C ALA A 253 7.12 -0.71 -19.48
N HIS A 254 8.35 -0.17 -19.38
CA HIS A 254 9.54 -0.96 -19.10
C HIS A 254 9.50 -1.59 -17.71
N SER A 255 9.17 -0.82 -16.67
CA SER A 255 9.06 -1.33 -15.29
C SER A 255 8.01 -2.44 -15.19
N LEU A 256 6.82 -2.23 -15.77
CA LEU A 256 5.76 -3.24 -15.79
C LEU A 256 6.17 -4.52 -16.53
N HIS A 257 6.81 -4.37 -17.71
CA HIS A 257 7.27 -5.52 -18.47
C HIS A 257 8.39 -6.28 -17.74
N ARG A 258 9.38 -5.56 -17.20
CA ARG A 258 10.48 -6.17 -16.45
C ARG A 258 9.98 -6.94 -15.23
N GLN A 259 8.95 -6.43 -14.56
CA GLN A 259 8.39 -7.06 -13.37
C GLN A 259 7.43 -8.21 -13.72
N PHE A 260 6.49 -8.00 -14.62
CA PHE A 260 5.32 -8.86 -14.79
C PHE A 260 5.16 -9.46 -16.19
N GLY A 261 6.05 -9.16 -17.13
CA GLY A 261 6.01 -9.72 -18.48
C GLY A 261 6.14 -11.24 -18.52
N SER A 262 5.92 -11.83 -19.70
CA SER A 262 5.98 -13.29 -19.90
C SER A 262 7.38 -13.84 -20.12
N ASP A 263 8.37 -12.98 -20.38
CA ASP A 263 9.74 -13.40 -20.68
C ASP A 263 10.42 -14.03 -19.47
N GLN A 264 11.37 -14.92 -19.70
CA GLN A 264 12.07 -15.63 -18.61
C GLN A 264 12.87 -14.71 -17.68
N TRP A 265 13.29 -13.55 -18.16
CA TRP A 265 14.03 -12.56 -17.39
C TRP A 265 13.14 -11.63 -16.54
N CYS A 266 11.80 -11.73 -16.67
CA CYS A 266 10.87 -10.94 -15.85
C CYS A 266 10.87 -11.44 -14.40
N ILE A 267 11.05 -10.50 -13.47
CA ILE A 267 11.52 -10.81 -12.11
C ILE A 267 10.41 -11.10 -11.09
N TYR A 268 9.18 -10.59 -11.30
CA TYR A 268 8.09 -10.71 -10.30
C TYR A 268 6.81 -11.32 -10.87
N ARG A 269 6.93 -12.20 -11.87
CA ARG A 269 5.77 -12.91 -12.42
C ARG A 269 5.00 -13.67 -11.33
N GLY A 270 3.69 -13.51 -11.33
CA GLY A 270 2.80 -14.16 -10.37
C GLY A 270 2.81 -13.53 -8.98
N LYS A 271 3.60 -12.48 -8.74
CA LYS A 271 3.55 -11.73 -7.49
C LYS A 271 2.52 -10.60 -7.56
N HIS A 272 1.86 -10.36 -6.44
CA HIS A 272 0.94 -9.26 -6.24
C HIS A 272 1.60 -8.22 -5.34
N LEU A 273 2.21 -7.20 -5.93
CA LEU A 273 2.87 -6.13 -5.20
C LEU A 273 1.88 -4.99 -4.92
N MET A 274 1.98 -4.35 -3.75
CA MET A 274 1.14 -3.20 -3.42
C MET A 274 1.56 -1.98 -4.24
N THR A 275 0.64 -1.48 -5.06
CA THR A 275 0.84 -0.36 -5.99
C THR A 275 0.07 0.86 -5.51
N PHE A 276 0.66 2.04 -5.70
CA PHE A 276 0.09 3.30 -5.24
C PHE A 276 0.57 4.46 -6.12
N VAL A 277 -0.15 5.57 -6.11
CA VAL A 277 0.23 6.83 -6.78
C VAL A 277 0.80 7.85 -5.81
N ASP A 278 0.48 7.72 -4.54
CA ASP A 278 1.03 8.46 -3.41
C ASP A 278 0.76 7.73 -2.08
N ASN A 279 1.40 8.18 -1.01
CA ASN A 279 1.21 7.70 0.35
C ASN A 279 1.61 8.79 1.37
N HIS A 280 1.74 8.42 2.65
CA HIS A 280 2.05 9.34 3.74
C HIS A 280 3.50 9.87 3.78
N ASP A 281 4.39 9.36 2.92
CA ASP A 281 5.83 9.68 2.89
C ASP A 281 6.30 10.35 1.60
N VAL A 282 5.42 10.49 0.60
CA VAL A 282 5.75 11.06 -0.69
C VAL A 282 4.81 12.20 -1.06
N THR A 283 5.29 13.14 -1.87
CA THR A 283 4.47 14.22 -2.42
C THR A 283 3.22 13.64 -3.09
N ARG A 284 2.05 14.19 -2.74
CA ARG A 284 0.76 13.73 -3.26
C ARG A 284 0.68 13.87 -4.78
N LEU A 285 -0.04 12.96 -5.43
CA LEU A 285 -0.20 12.93 -6.88
C LEU A 285 -0.67 14.28 -7.44
N ALA A 286 -1.63 14.92 -6.76
CA ALA A 286 -2.16 16.21 -7.15
C ALA A 286 -1.11 17.34 -7.13
N SER A 287 -0.05 17.23 -6.33
CA SER A 287 1.07 18.17 -6.30
C SER A 287 2.18 17.80 -7.26
N ILE A 288 2.55 16.52 -7.34
CA ILE A 288 3.70 16.08 -8.14
C ILE A 288 3.44 16.12 -9.65
N LEU A 289 2.19 15.89 -10.11
CA LEU A 289 1.85 15.99 -11.53
C LEU A 289 1.77 17.44 -11.99
N THR A 290 2.54 17.78 -13.01
CA THR A 290 2.56 19.12 -13.61
C THR A 290 1.27 19.42 -14.37
N ASN A 291 0.74 18.45 -15.12
CA ASN A 291 -0.54 18.55 -15.81
C ASN A 291 -1.63 17.81 -15.02
N LYS A 292 -2.56 18.54 -14.43
CA LYS A 292 -3.64 17.96 -13.61
C LYS A 292 -4.63 17.08 -14.39
N LYS A 293 -4.71 17.23 -15.72
CA LYS A 293 -5.50 16.33 -16.58
C LYS A 293 -4.97 14.89 -16.59
N HIS A 294 -3.72 14.69 -16.15
CA HIS A 294 -3.12 13.35 -16.03
C HIS A 294 -3.53 12.61 -14.75
N ILE A 295 -4.13 13.29 -13.74
CA ILE A 295 -4.53 12.63 -12.49
C ILE A 295 -5.49 11.45 -12.73
N PRO A 296 -6.60 11.60 -13.49
CA PRO A 296 -7.48 10.46 -13.79
C PRO A 296 -6.76 9.35 -14.57
N LEU A 297 -5.79 9.71 -15.43
CA LEU A 297 -5.03 8.73 -16.23
C LEU A 297 -4.10 7.88 -15.35
N ALA A 298 -3.48 8.51 -14.35
CA ALA A 298 -2.64 7.80 -13.37
C ALA A 298 -3.46 6.78 -12.56
N TYR A 299 -4.70 7.12 -12.16
CA TYR A 299 -5.61 6.16 -11.53
C TYR A 299 -6.09 5.07 -12.48
N GLY A 300 -6.34 5.40 -13.75
CA GLY A 300 -6.64 4.40 -14.79
C GLY A 300 -5.50 3.40 -14.96
N LEU A 301 -4.27 3.88 -14.95
CA LEU A 301 -3.07 3.04 -15.00
C LEU A 301 -2.93 2.20 -13.73
N LEU A 302 -3.09 2.80 -12.54
CA LEU A 302 -3.03 2.10 -11.26
C LEU A 302 -4.03 0.93 -11.20
N MET A 303 -5.26 1.16 -11.63
CA MET A 303 -6.33 0.13 -11.59
C MET A 303 -6.21 -0.89 -12.72
N GLY A 304 -5.54 -0.55 -13.83
CA GLY A 304 -5.31 -1.46 -14.96
C GLY A 304 -4.07 -2.35 -14.81
N MET A 305 -3.03 -1.88 -14.14
CA MET A 305 -1.75 -2.60 -14.01
C MET A 305 -1.81 -3.78 -13.04
N PRO A 306 -0.85 -4.73 -13.11
CA PRO A 306 -0.68 -5.78 -12.10
C PRO A 306 -0.39 -5.22 -10.71
N GLY A 307 -0.84 -5.91 -9.67
CA GLY A 307 -0.55 -5.59 -8.28
C GLY A 307 -1.82 -5.37 -7.45
N ILE A 308 -1.65 -4.89 -6.23
CA ILE A 308 -2.71 -4.60 -5.24
C ILE A 308 -2.83 -3.07 -5.15
N PRO A 309 -3.89 -2.45 -5.70
CA PRO A 309 -4.04 -1.00 -5.64
C PRO A 309 -4.27 -0.51 -4.21
N CYS A 310 -3.55 0.56 -3.84
CA CYS A 310 -3.73 1.27 -2.59
C CYS A 310 -3.99 2.75 -2.87
N LEU A 311 -5.11 3.25 -2.38
CA LEU A 311 -5.46 4.68 -2.39
C LEU A 311 -4.99 5.30 -1.07
N TYR A 312 -4.48 6.51 -1.12
CA TYR A 312 -4.15 7.27 0.08
C TYR A 312 -5.25 8.30 0.35
N TYR A 313 -5.71 8.40 1.59
CA TYR A 313 -6.88 9.22 1.96
C TYR A 313 -6.75 10.68 1.47
N GLY A 314 -7.80 11.17 0.85
CA GLY A 314 -7.85 12.49 0.24
C GLY A 314 -7.35 12.57 -1.21
N SER A 315 -6.57 11.61 -1.67
CA SER A 315 -6.05 11.61 -3.04
C SER A 315 -7.13 11.32 -4.08
N GLU A 316 -8.21 10.64 -3.69
CA GLU A 316 -9.35 10.35 -4.55
C GLU A 316 -10.22 11.57 -4.90
N TRP A 317 -9.99 12.71 -4.26
CA TRP A 317 -10.52 14.02 -4.68
C TRP A 317 -9.44 15.02 -5.04
N ALA A 318 -8.20 14.54 -5.26
CA ALA A 318 -7.03 15.33 -5.65
C ALA A 318 -6.57 16.32 -4.57
N GLU A 319 -6.59 15.95 -3.30
CA GLU A 319 -5.98 16.75 -2.23
C GLU A 319 -4.50 17.00 -2.50
N PRO A 320 -4.03 18.25 -2.52
CA PRO A 320 -2.62 18.56 -2.69
C PRO A 320 -1.82 18.35 -1.42
N GLY A 321 -0.51 18.19 -1.55
CA GLY A 321 0.44 18.12 -0.44
C GLY A 321 1.84 17.84 -0.97
N GLU A 322 2.81 18.64 -0.57
CA GLU A 322 4.22 18.49 -0.95
C GLU A 322 5.04 18.04 0.26
N LYS A 323 5.92 17.08 0.04
CA LYS A 323 6.87 16.65 1.07
C LYS A 323 7.85 17.78 1.35
N ALA A 324 7.94 18.17 2.62
CA ALA A 324 8.92 19.15 3.08
C ALA A 324 10.17 18.45 3.61
N PRO A 325 11.33 19.14 3.64
CA PRO A 325 12.57 18.55 4.17
C PRO A 325 12.50 18.19 5.66
N ASP A 326 11.72 18.94 6.42
CA ASP A 326 11.74 18.90 7.89
C ASP A 326 10.50 18.22 8.49
N ASN A 327 9.45 18.03 7.69
CA ASN A 327 8.19 17.42 8.18
C ASN A 327 7.30 16.94 7.03
N ASP A 328 6.33 16.08 7.39
CA ASP A 328 5.35 15.50 6.46
C ASP A 328 3.92 16.03 6.69
N TYR A 329 3.73 17.13 7.39
CA TYR A 329 2.40 17.61 7.81
C TYR A 329 1.47 17.87 6.61
N ALA A 330 2.01 18.42 5.51
CA ALA A 330 1.23 18.66 4.30
C ALA A 330 0.72 17.37 3.63
N LEU A 331 1.37 16.22 3.90
CA LEU A 331 0.97 14.92 3.40
C LEU A 331 -0.11 14.27 4.27
N ARG A 332 -0.29 14.73 5.51
CA ARG A 332 -1.07 14.09 6.58
C ARG A 332 -2.20 14.98 7.12
N PRO A 333 -3.04 15.60 6.24
CA PRO A 333 -4.07 16.54 6.66
C PRO A 333 -5.20 15.86 7.45
N CYS A 334 -5.89 16.67 8.25
CA CYS A 334 -7.16 16.29 8.87
C CYS A 334 -8.32 16.68 7.94
N PHE A 335 -9.29 15.80 7.79
CA PHE A 335 -10.55 16.09 7.11
C PHE A 335 -11.72 15.81 8.06
N GLU A 336 -12.63 16.75 8.18
CA GLU A 336 -13.85 16.54 9.00
C GLU A 336 -14.82 15.59 8.31
N GLU A 337 -14.90 15.67 6.98
CA GLU A 337 -15.77 14.84 6.14
C GLU A 337 -15.09 14.55 4.79
N PRO A 338 -15.49 13.47 4.09
CA PRO A 338 -15.08 13.22 2.70
C PRO A 338 -15.50 14.35 1.77
N LYS A 339 -14.69 14.64 0.74
CA LYS A 339 -14.94 15.70 -0.26
C LYS A 339 -15.08 15.14 -1.68
N PRO A 340 -16.00 14.18 -1.92
CA PRO A 340 -16.10 13.52 -3.22
C PRO A 340 -16.38 14.51 -4.34
N ASN A 341 -15.75 14.27 -5.49
CA ASN A 341 -15.87 15.06 -6.70
C ASN A 341 -15.92 14.16 -7.96
N GLU A 342 -15.79 14.74 -9.15
CA GLU A 342 -15.80 14.00 -10.41
C GLU A 342 -14.68 12.93 -10.48
N LEU A 343 -13.51 13.22 -9.93
CA LEU A 343 -12.41 12.25 -9.86
C LEU A 343 -12.78 11.06 -8.96
N THR A 344 -13.42 11.32 -7.82
CA THR A 344 -13.89 10.28 -6.90
C THR A 344 -14.86 9.35 -7.62
N GLU A 345 -15.82 9.89 -8.36
CA GLU A 345 -16.79 9.08 -9.13
C GLU A 345 -16.11 8.29 -10.26
N PHE A 346 -15.08 8.84 -10.87
CA PHE A 346 -14.29 8.11 -11.86
C PHE A 346 -13.49 6.95 -11.22
N ILE A 347 -12.86 7.18 -10.07
CA ILE A 347 -12.14 6.14 -9.32
C ILE A 347 -13.09 5.03 -8.86
N LYS A 348 -14.30 5.35 -8.40
CA LYS A 348 -15.34 4.36 -8.08
C LYS A 348 -15.66 3.44 -9.27
N LYS A 349 -15.76 3.99 -10.47
CA LYS A 349 -15.98 3.20 -11.68
C LYS A 349 -14.80 2.26 -11.96
N LEU A 350 -13.55 2.79 -11.84
CA LEU A 350 -12.34 2.00 -12.03
C LEU A 350 -12.24 0.85 -11.03
N ILE A 351 -12.57 1.11 -9.75
CA ILE A 351 -12.59 0.08 -8.69
C ILE A 351 -13.58 -1.03 -9.05
N ARG A 352 -14.83 -0.69 -9.40
CA ARG A 352 -15.86 -1.67 -9.80
C ARG A 352 -15.44 -2.51 -11.00
N VAL A 353 -14.83 -1.86 -12.00
CA VAL A 353 -14.31 -2.57 -13.19
C VAL A 353 -13.21 -3.55 -12.78
N ARG A 354 -12.27 -3.13 -11.94
CA ARG A 354 -11.20 -4.01 -11.48
C ARG A 354 -11.71 -5.18 -10.66
N GLN A 355 -12.58 -4.93 -9.68
CA GLN A 355 -13.14 -5.98 -8.83
C GLN A 355 -14.00 -6.99 -9.63
N GLY A 356 -14.62 -6.54 -10.71
CA GLY A 356 -15.40 -7.39 -11.62
C GLY A 356 -14.57 -8.16 -12.66
N SER A 357 -13.25 -7.95 -12.72
CA SER A 357 -12.36 -8.50 -13.75
C SER A 357 -11.24 -9.37 -13.17
N ASP A 358 -11.33 -10.67 -13.45
CA ASP A 358 -10.25 -11.62 -13.11
C ASP A 358 -8.95 -11.28 -13.85
N ALA A 359 -9.03 -10.81 -15.10
CA ALA A 359 -7.86 -10.40 -15.85
C ALA A 359 -7.14 -9.21 -15.20
N LEU A 360 -7.87 -8.19 -14.72
CA LEU A 360 -7.25 -7.04 -14.06
C LEU A 360 -6.66 -7.41 -12.70
N CYS A 361 -7.28 -8.31 -11.95
CA CYS A 361 -6.78 -8.78 -10.66
C CYS A 361 -5.59 -9.74 -10.81
N ASN A 362 -5.74 -10.79 -11.63
CA ASN A 362 -4.85 -11.96 -11.65
C ASN A 362 -4.18 -12.22 -13.01
N GLY A 363 -4.60 -11.53 -14.08
CA GLY A 363 -4.17 -11.81 -15.44
C GLY A 363 -2.70 -11.48 -15.70
N ALA A 364 -2.12 -12.17 -16.69
CA ALA A 364 -0.80 -11.87 -17.22
C ALA A 364 -0.74 -10.48 -17.85
N TYR A 365 0.44 -9.90 -17.93
CA TYR A 365 0.71 -8.59 -18.50
C TYR A 365 1.48 -8.70 -19.82
N LYS A 366 1.05 -7.95 -20.84
CA LYS A 366 1.76 -7.82 -22.13
C LYS A 366 1.62 -6.41 -22.68
N ASN A 367 2.73 -5.77 -23.03
CA ASN A 367 2.72 -4.52 -23.82
C ASN A 367 2.15 -4.76 -25.22
N VAL A 368 1.32 -3.83 -25.69
CA VAL A 368 0.75 -3.85 -27.05
C VAL A 368 1.26 -2.65 -27.86
N VAL A 369 1.10 -1.43 -27.35
CA VAL A 369 1.61 -0.20 -27.99
C VAL A 369 2.28 0.66 -26.93
N ILE A 370 3.50 1.11 -27.22
CA ILE A 370 4.22 2.05 -26.36
C ILE A 370 4.68 3.21 -27.25
N GLN A 371 4.28 4.41 -26.88
CA GLN A 371 4.72 5.67 -27.46
C GLN A 371 5.07 6.65 -26.35
N ASN A 372 5.57 7.82 -26.69
CA ASN A 372 5.88 8.83 -25.65
C ASN A 372 4.65 9.22 -24.83
N HIS A 373 3.50 9.34 -25.45
CA HIS A 373 2.27 9.84 -24.83
C HIS A 373 1.19 8.77 -24.69
N GLN A 374 1.37 7.60 -25.29
CA GLN A 374 0.36 6.54 -25.28
C GLN A 374 0.95 5.23 -24.77
N LEU A 375 0.14 4.54 -23.98
CA LEU A 375 0.44 3.19 -23.51
C LEU A 375 -0.80 2.31 -23.69
N VAL A 376 -0.64 1.21 -24.44
CA VAL A 376 -1.66 0.17 -24.54
C VAL A 376 -1.03 -1.15 -24.09
N PHE A 377 -1.67 -1.82 -23.17
CA PHE A 377 -1.25 -3.14 -22.70
C PHE A 377 -2.45 -4.06 -22.50
N GLU A 378 -2.15 -5.33 -22.43
CA GLU A 378 -3.11 -6.40 -22.25
C GLU A 378 -2.98 -6.99 -20.86
N ARG A 379 -4.12 -7.28 -20.24
CA ARG A 379 -4.28 -8.16 -19.09
C ARG A 379 -5.09 -9.37 -19.54
N CYS A 380 -4.55 -10.56 -19.35
CA CYS A 380 -5.18 -11.80 -19.84
C CYS A 380 -5.19 -12.86 -18.75
N SER A 381 -6.39 -13.39 -18.45
CA SER A 381 -6.59 -14.59 -17.63
C SER A 381 -7.16 -15.73 -18.48
N GLU A 382 -7.46 -16.86 -17.88
CA GLU A 382 -8.13 -17.96 -18.56
C GLU A 382 -9.58 -17.63 -18.98
N LYS A 383 -10.19 -16.65 -18.31
CA LYS A 383 -11.63 -16.30 -18.46
C LYS A 383 -11.87 -15.13 -19.41
N GLU A 384 -10.95 -14.18 -19.43
CA GLU A 384 -11.16 -12.92 -20.12
C GLU A 384 -9.84 -12.23 -20.48
N ARG A 385 -9.95 -11.29 -21.40
CA ARG A 385 -8.85 -10.44 -21.88
C ARG A 385 -9.30 -8.99 -21.81
N VAL A 386 -8.55 -8.14 -21.13
CA VAL A 386 -8.82 -6.70 -21.03
C VAL A 386 -7.67 -5.92 -21.65
N ILE A 387 -7.99 -5.02 -22.56
CA ILE A 387 -7.05 -4.06 -23.13
C ILE A 387 -7.17 -2.76 -22.35
N VAL A 388 -6.09 -2.34 -21.74
CA VAL A 388 -5.97 -1.06 -21.04
C VAL A 388 -5.23 -0.10 -21.95
N ALA A 389 -5.87 1.02 -22.30
CA ALA A 389 -5.32 2.00 -23.21
C ALA A 389 -5.37 3.40 -22.60
N ILE A 390 -4.24 4.09 -22.63
CA ILE A 390 -4.06 5.42 -22.06
C ILE A 390 -3.50 6.35 -23.12
N ASN A 391 -4.13 7.51 -23.28
CA ASN A 391 -3.62 8.61 -24.09
C ASN A 391 -3.41 9.85 -23.19
N ALA A 392 -2.15 10.20 -22.95
CA ALA A 392 -1.78 11.38 -22.17
C ALA A 392 -1.67 12.67 -23.00
N ALA A 393 -1.82 12.57 -24.33
CA ALA A 393 -1.77 13.72 -25.21
C ALA A 393 -3.09 14.49 -25.23
N ASP A 394 -3.03 15.76 -25.63
CA ASP A 394 -4.19 16.66 -25.81
C ASP A 394 -4.83 16.54 -27.20
N TYR A 395 -4.43 15.54 -27.97
CA TYR A 395 -4.97 15.21 -29.32
C TYR A 395 -5.39 13.74 -29.40
N PRO A 396 -6.35 13.41 -30.29
CA PRO A 396 -6.72 12.01 -30.53
C PRO A 396 -5.56 11.25 -31.17
N TYR A 397 -5.48 9.96 -30.88
CA TYR A 397 -4.41 9.10 -31.40
C TYR A 397 -4.98 7.75 -31.85
N THR A 398 -4.60 7.32 -33.05
CA THR A 398 -4.89 5.97 -33.57
C THR A 398 -3.70 5.05 -33.27
N ALA A 399 -3.87 4.19 -32.26
CA ALA A 399 -2.87 3.21 -31.89
C ALA A 399 -2.88 2.04 -32.88
N ASN A 400 -1.72 1.73 -33.47
CA ASN A 400 -1.56 0.53 -34.30
C ASN A 400 -1.36 -0.68 -33.38
N ALA A 401 -2.42 -1.41 -33.13
CA ALA A 401 -2.49 -2.53 -32.19
C ALA A 401 -2.41 -3.91 -32.89
N GLY A 402 -2.06 -3.96 -34.17
CA GLY A 402 -1.72 -5.13 -34.98
C GLY A 402 -2.62 -6.35 -34.83
N GLU A 403 -2.42 -7.11 -33.76
CA GLU A 403 -3.14 -8.37 -33.51
C GLU A 403 -4.54 -8.19 -32.89
N LEU A 404 -4.92 -6.97 -32.47
CA LEU A 404 -6.21 -6.71 -31.84
C LEU A 404 -7.30 -6.57 -32.91
N ASN A 405 -8.11 -7.61 -33.05
CA ASN A 405 -9.23 -7.63 -34.00
C ASN A 405 -10.52 -8.06 -33.30
N GLY A 406 -11.65 -7.55 -33.79
CA GLY A 406 -12.97 -7.89 -33.30
C GLY A 406 -13.66 -6.74 -32.54
N THR A 407 -14.66 -7.09 -31.75
CA THR A 407 -15.40 -6.14 -30.93
C THR A 407 -15.14 -6.38 -29.45
N ALA A 408 -15.04 -5.30 -28.71
CA ALA A 408 -14.89 -5.29 -27.26
C ALA A 408 -15.95 -4.37 -26.63
N ALA A 409 -16.24 -4.56 -25.35
CA ALA A 409 -17.03 -3.62 -24.57
C ALA A 409 -16.08 -2.72 -23.75
N ASP A 410 -16.22 -1.41 -23.85
CA ASP A 410 -15.55 -0.49 -22.94
C ASP A 410 -16.22 -0.60 -21.55
N LEU A 411 -15.46 -1.08 -20.57
CA LEU A 411 -15.97 -1.33 -19.22
C LEU A 411 -16.31 -0.05 -18.42
N LEU A 412 -15.81 1.11 -18.85
CA LEU A 412 -16.10 2.41 -18.22
C LEU A 412 -17.37 3.07 -18.75
N THR A 413 -17.66 2.87 -20.04
CA THR A 413 -18.78 3.55 -20.72
C THR A 413 -19.89 2.59 -21.14
N GLY A 414 -19.62 1.30 -21.28
CA GLY A 414 -20.51 0.30 -21.86
C GLY A 414 -20.59 0.35 -23.39
N GLU A 415 -19.86 1.25 -24.04
CA GLU A 415 -19.86 1.38 -25.50
C GLU A 415 -19.12 0.21 -26.18
N THR A 416 -19.56 -0.12 -27.38
CA THR A 416 -18.87 -1.12 -28.21
C THR A 416 -17.66 -0.47 -28.90
N VAL A 417 -16.50 -1.08 -28.73
CA VAL A 417 -15.24 -0.68 -29.38
C VAL A 417 -14.92 -1.68 -30.48
N THR A 418 -14.74 -1.21 -31.70
CA THR A 418 -14.30 -2.06 -32.82
C THR A 418 -12.80 -1.91 -33.01
N MET A 419 -12.09 -3.04 -33.05
CA MET A 419 -10.66 -3.12 -33.25
C MET A 419 -10.37 -3.87 -34.55
N ASN A 420 -9.71 -3.20 -35.48
CA ASN A 420 -9.29 -3.78 -36.77
C ASN A 420 -7.77 -3.59 -36.93
N GLY A 421 -7.00 -4.07 -35.96
CA GLY A 421 -5.57 -3.77 -35.86
C GLY A 421 -5.27 -2.34 -35.41
N GLN A 422 -6.31 -1.55 -35.14
CA GLN A 422 -6.23 -0.15 -34.70
C GLN A 422 -7.17 0.12 -33.56
N LEU A 423 -6.79 1.06 -32.67
CA LEU A 423 -7.57 1.51 -31.55
C LEU A 423 -7.57 3.04 -31.50
N GLU A 424 -8.75 3.64 -31.57
CA GLU A 424 -8.92 5.10 -31.48
C GLU A 424 -8.95 5.55 -30.04
N LEU A 425 -8.05 6.46 -29.66
CA LEU A 425 -7.92 7.02 -28.31
C LEU A 425 -8.26 8.51 -28.33
N LYS A 426 -9.21 8.90 -27.49
CA LYS A 426 -9.57 10.32 -27.29
C LYS A 426 -8.43 11.06 -26.57
N PRO A 427 -8.34 12.40 -26.65
CA PRO A 427 -7.40 13.19 -25.84
C PRO A 427 -7.60 12.93 -24.34
N TYR A 428 -6.52 12.85 -23.58
CA TYR A 428 -6.56 12.64 -22.13
C TYR A 428 -7.53 11.54 -21.70
N SER A 429 -7.39 10.35 -22.26
CA SER A 429 -8.38 9.26 -22.06
C SER A 429 -7.76 8.00 -21.45
N VAL A 430 -8.61 7.29 -20.71
CA VAL A 430 -8.41 5.90 -20.27
C VAL A 430 -9.54 5.08 -20.89
N GLN A 431 -9.20 3.94 -21.44
CA GLN A 431 -10.15 2.96 -21.97
C GLN A 431 -9.81 1.57 -21.47
N LEU A 432 -10.81 0.84 -21.00
CA LEU A 432 -10.69 -0.54 -20.51
C LEU A 432 -11.62 -1.41 -21.34
N SER A 433 -11.08 -2.11 -22.33
CA SER A 433 -11.86 -2.85 -23.33
C SER A 433 -11.83 -4.35 -23.06
N LEU A 434 -12.97 -4.93 -22.70
CA LEU A 434 -13.15 -6.36 -22.48
C LEU A 434 -13.36 -7.08 -23.81
N ILE A 435 -12.48 -8.03 -24.09
CA ILE A 435 -12.61 -8.98 -25.21
C ILE A 435 -12.99 -10.33 -24.58
N PRO A 436 -14.21 -10.86 -24.87
CA PRO A 436 -14.57 -12.19 -24.40
C PRO A 436 -13.66 -13.26 -25.01
N ILE A 437 -13.16 -14.18 -24.19
CA ILE A 437 -12.52 -15.38 -24.69
C ILE A 437 -13.65 -16.36 -25.03
N SER A 438 -13.85 -16.66 -26.34
CA SER A 438 -14.79 -17.71 -26.75
C SER A 438 -14.31 -19.05 -26.16
N GLU A 439 -15.19 -19.75 -25.44
CA GLU A 439 -14.90 -21.12 -25.03
C GLU A 439 -14.47 -21.91 -26.29
N PRO A 440 -13.40 -22.71 -26.22
CA PRO A 440 -13.06 -23.60 -27.33
C PRO A 440 -14.28 -24.51 -27.57
N THR A 441 -14.87 -24.39 -28.77
CA THR A 441 -15.94 -25.27 -29.21
C THR A 441 -15.45 -26.70 -29.02
N ARG A 442 -16.01 -27.43 -28.03
CA ARG A 442 -15.77 -28.87 -27.89
C ARG A 442 -16.07 -29.51 -29.24
N PRO A 443 -15.13 -30.27 -29.84
CA PRO A 443 -15.47 -31.03 -31.00
C PRO A 443 -16.64 -31.96 -30.64
N LEU A 444 -17.76 -31.84 -31.33
CA LEU A 444 -18.82 -32.83 -31.28
C LEU A 444 -18.21 -34.12 -31.86
N TYR A 445 -17.77 -35.01 -31.00
CA TYR A 445 -17.54 -36.38 -31.41
C TYR A 445 -18.91 -36.94 -31.77
N ILE A 446 -19.19 -36.95 -33.07
CA ILE A 446 -20.28 -37.74 -33.63
C ILE A 446 -19.84 -39.19 -33.50
N SER A 447 -20.55 -39.94 -32.63
CA SER A 447 -20.46 -41.40 -32.47
C SER A 447 -20.96 -42.13 -33.70
#